data_fa8f5327c1691ca40a2e0df5b1b2219b
#
_entry.id   fa8f5327c1691ca40a2e0df5b1b2219b
#
_cell.length_a   1.000
_cell.length_b   1.000
_cell.length_c   1.000
_cell.angle_alpha   90.00
_cell.angle_beta   90.00
_cell.angle_gamma   90.00
#
_symmetry.space_group_name_H-M   'P 1'
#
loop_
_entity.id
_entity.type
_entity.pdbx_description
1 polymer ?
#
loop_
_entity_poly.entity_id
_entity_poly.type
_entity_poly.pdbx_seq_one_letter_code
_entity_poly.pdbx_strand_id
1 'polypeptide(L)'
;MLHTFPTLKTDRLVLREVLPEDATSVLAYLSDEHVVKQMGLAAFQSEADALEEIDWYASIRRDGTGIRFGIALQEDDVIIGSCGFLNQAERHQRAELGFELSPAYQGQGIAKEASLAVIEYGFTELSLNRIEALVLPANTASQRLLERLGFQREGLLRQYEKTRGQFDDLYMYSILRGDWFQI
;
A
#
# COMPACT_ATOMS: atom_id res chain seq x y z
N MET A 1 22.55 -10.05 -6.92
CA MET A 1 22.84 -9.21 -5.73
C MET A 1 21.52 -8.55 -5.35
N LEU A 2 21.03 -8.77 -4.13
CA LEU A 2 19.88 -8.02 -3.63
C LEU A 2 20.33 -6.55 -3.55
N HIS A 3 19.78 -5.70 -4.42
CA HIS A 3 19.99 -4.26 -4.33
C HIS A 3 19.48 -3.78 -2.96
N THR A 4 20.16 -2.81 -2.36
CA THR A 4 19.72 -2.14 -1.13
C THR A 4 18.25 -1.73 -1.27
N PHE A 5 17.47 -1.82 -0.18
CA PHE A 5 16.08 -1.36 -0.21
C PHE A 5 16.03 0.14 -0.54
N PRO A 6 15.21 0.56 -1.52
CA PRO A 6 15.10 1.98 -1.85
C PRO A 6 14.46 2.76 -0.70
N THR A 7 14.93 3.99 -0.51
CA THR A 7 14.31 4.94 0.42
C THR A 7 13.75 6.11 -0.38
N LEU A 8 12.45 6.38 -0.23
CA LEU A 8 11.79 7.52 -0.86
C LEU A 8 11.60 8.61 0.18
N LYS A 9 11.96 9.85 -0.15
CA LYS A 9 11.77 11.01 0.72
C LYS A 9 10.81 11.99 0.09
N THR A 10 9.91 12.52 0.89
CA THR A 10 8.97 13.58 0.53
C THR A 10 9.17 14.77 1.47
N ASP A 11 8.30 15.76 1.44
CA ASP A 11 8.41 16.92 2.34
C ASP A 11 8.28 16.54 3.83
N ARG A 12 7.44 15.55 4.16
CA ARG A 12 7.15 15.17 5.56
C ARG A 12 7.54 13.73 5.90
N LEU A 13 7.74 12.88 4.88
CA LEU A 13 7.79 11.44 5.05
C LEU A 13 9.14 10.85 4.62
N VAL A 14 9.49 9.77 5.28
CA VAL A 14 10.48 8.78 4.81
C VAL A 14 9.75 7.47 4.57
N LEU A 15 9.79 6.98 3.34
CA LEU A 15 9.29 5.66 2.98
C LEU A 15 10.49 4.72 2.90
N ARG A 16 10.55 3.76 3.79
CA ARG A 16 11.70 2.87 3.95
C ARG A 16 11.30 1.41 4.17
N GLU A 17 12.29 0.55 4.21
CA GLU A 17 12.09 -0.84 4.62
C GLU A 17 11.52 -0.90 6.03
N VAL A 18 10.56 -1.81 6.23
CA VAL A 18 10.04 -2.13 7.56
C VAL A 18 10.90 -3.26 8.11
N LEU A 19 11.49 -3.03 9.25
CA LEU A 19 12.44 -3.94 9.90
C LEU A 19 11.79 -4.61 11.12
N PRO A 20 12.32 -5.74 11.61
CA PRO A 20 11.78 -6.40 12.80
C PRO A 20 11.66 -5.48 14.02
N GLU A 21 12.53 -4.48 14.13
CA GLU A 21 12.50 -3.48 15.20
C GLU A 21 11.24 -2.58 15.15
N ASP A 22 10.56 -2.53 14.01
CA ASP A 22 9.33 -1.76 13.83
C ASP A 22 8.07 -2.52 14.28
N ALA A 23 8.20 -3.77 14.76
CA ALA A 23 7.06 -4.64 15.05
C ALA A 23 6.03 -4.01 16.00
N THR A 24 6.48 -3.30 17.04
CA THR A 24 5.60 -2.59 17.98
C THR A 24 4.77 -1.52 17.25
N SER A 25 5.38 -0.76 16.34
CA SER A 25 4.71 0.28 15.56
C SER A 25 3.72 -0.31 14.56
N VAL A 26 4.10 -1.41 13.90
CA VAL A 26 3.24 -2.16 12.97
C VAL A 26 2.03 -2.73 13.70
N LEU A 27 2.24 -3.36 14.87
CA LEU A 27 1.15 -3.85 15.71
C LEU A 27 0.20 -2.72 16.11
N ALA A 28 0.72 -1.54 16.44
CA ALA A 28 -0.09 -0.43 16.92
C ALA A 28 -1.19 -0.01 15.93
N TYR A 29 -0.94 -0.03 14.61
CA TYR A 29 -1.98 0.31 13.64
C TYR A 29 -2.70 -0.91 13.05
N LEU A 30 -2.08 -2.10 13.00
CA LEU A 30 -2.74 -3.32 12.51
C LEU A 30 -3.58 -4.04 13.59
N SER A 31 -3.52 -3.63 14.84
CA SER A 31 -4.47 -4.04 15.88
C SER A 31 -5.81 -3.30 15.81
N ASP A 32 -5.90 -2.22 15.02
CA ASP A 32 -7.13 -1.47 14.83
C ASP A 32 -8.06 -2.17 13.82
N GLU A 33 -9.23 -2.63 14.29
CA GLU A 33 -10.24 -3.31 13.48
C GLU A 33 -10.68 -2.50 12.25
N HIS A 34 -10.69 -1.17 12.36
CA HIS A 34 -11.11 -0.32 11.25
C HIS A 34 -10.07 -0.32 10.11
N VAL A 35 -8.78 -0.37 10.46
CA VAL A 35 -7.69 -0.43 9.49
C VAL A 35 -7.69 -1.79 8.78
N VAL A 36 -7.61 -2.88 9.54
CA VAL A 36 -7.46 -4.23 8.98
C VAL A 36 -8.69 -4.72 8.23
N LYS A 37 -9.87 -4.23 8.60
CA LYS A 37 -11.12 -4.54 7.87
C LYS A 37 -11.04 -4.10 6.41
N GLN A 38 -10.38 -2.99 6.13
CA GLN A 38 -10.22 -2.49 4.77
C GLN A 38 -9.21 -3.31 3.95
N MET A 39 -8.38 -4.09 4.63
CA MET A 39 -7.38 -4.99 4.04
C MET A 39 -7.88 -6.44 3.95
N GLY A 40 -9.08 -6.72 4.44
CA GLY A 40 -9.62 -8.09 4.52
C GLY A 40 -8.95 -8.95 5.60
N LEU A 41 -8.18 -8.36 6.50
CA LEU A 41 -7.44 -9.05 7.57
C LEU A 41 -8.20 -9.06 8.90
N ALA A 42 -7.83 -9.96 9.80
CA ALA A 42 -8.17 -9.90 11.21
C ALA A 42 -7.22 -8.94 11.94
N ALA A 43 -7.70 -8.31 13.01
CA ALA A 43 -6.86 -7.45 13.84
C ALA A 43 -5.72 -8.25 14.51
N PHE A 44 -4.51 -7.73 14.43
CA PHE A 44 -3.32 -8.34 15.04
C PHE A 44 -3.42 -8.31 16.55
N GLN A 45 -2.99 -9.38 17.20
CA GLN A 45 -3.14 -9.56 18.64
C GLN A 45 -1.79 -9.50 19.37
N SER A 46 -0.68 -9.62 18.64
CA SER A 46 0.66 -9.72 19.21
C SER A 46 1.75 -9.19 18.29
N GLU A 47 2.93 -8.92 18.85
CA GLU A 47 4.11 -8.59 18.04
C GLU A 47 4.51 -9.73 17.09
N ALA A 48 4.18 -10.98 17.42
CA ALA A 48 4.43 -12.10 16.52
C ALA A 48 3.66 -11.94 15.20
N ASP A 49 2.39 -11.49 15.25
CA ASP A 49 1.59 -11.23 14.05
C ASP A 49 2.23 -10.10 13.21
N ALA A 50 2.74 -9.06 13.87
CA ALA A 50 3.44 -7.97 13.21
C ALA A 50 4.76 -8.42 12.56
N LEU A 51 5.51 -9.30 13.21
CA LEU A 51 6.73 -9.89 12.66
C LEU A 51 6.44 -10.78 11.44
N GLU A 52 5.35 -11.55 11.45
CA GLU A 52 4.91 -12.32 10.29
C GLU A 52 4.58 -11.42 9.10
N GLU A 53 3.91 -10.28 9.35
CA GLU A 53 3.62 -9.29 8.30
C GLU A 53 4.89 -8.65 7.73
N ILE A 54 5.86 -8.31 8.59
CA ILE A 54 7.16 -7.77 8.18
C ILE A 54 7.93 -8.80 7.34
N ASP A 55 7.93 -10.05 7.75
CA ASP A 55 8.56 -11.13 6.97
C ASP A 55 7.86 -11.31 5.61
N TRP A 56 6.53 -11.19 5.56
CA TRP A 56 5.80 -11.20 4.32
C TRP A 56 6.20 -10.05 3.40
N TYR A 57 6.39 -8.82 3.91
CA TYR A 57 6.91 -7.70 3.10
C TYR A 57 8.29 -8.01 2.51
N ALA A 58 9.17 -8.61 3.31
CA ALA A 58 10.48 -9.03 2.84
C ALA A 58 10.38 -10.14 1.78
N SER A 59 9.43 -11.08 1.94
CA SER A 59 9.22 -12.20 1.03
C SER A 59 8.74 -11.75 -0.35
N ILE A 60 7.73 -10.89 -0.43
CA ILE A 60 7.20 -10.42 -1.73
C ILE A 60 8.26 -9.64 -2.53
N ARG A 61 9.17 -8.94 -1.83
CA ARG A 61 10.31 -8.29 -2.49
C ARG A 61 11.34 -9.31 -3.00
N ARG A 62 11.71 -10.28 -2.18
CA ARG A 62 12.65 -11.35 -2.55
C ARG A 62 12.15 -12.12 -3.76
N ASP A 63 10.84 -12.40 -3.80
CA ASP A 63 10.18 -13.19 -4.84
C ASP A 63 9.83 -12.36 -6.09
N GLY A 64 10.05 -11.03 -6.05
CA GLY A 64 9.78 -10.12 -7.16
C GLY A 64 8.28 -9.90 -7.42
N THR A 65 7.42 -10.20 -6.44
CA THR A 65 5.96 -10.08 -6.57
C THR A 65 5.40 -8.78 -6.00
N GLY A 66 6.26 -7.97 -5.36
CA GLY A 66 5.87 -6.69 -4.79
C GLY A 66 6.98 -5.99 -4.05
N ILE A 67 6.65 -4.82 -3.51
CA ILE A 67 7.49 -4.04 -2.59
C ILE A 67 6.61 -3.22 -1.67
N ARG A 68 6.82 -3.31 -0.35
CA ARG A 68 6.09 -2.52 0.65
C ARG A 68 7.05 -1.59 1.39
N PHE A 69 6.73 -0.32 1.42
CA PHE A 69 7.45 0.69 2.17
C PHE A 69 6.69 0.99 3.46
N GLY A 70 7.37 1.02 4.58
CA GLY A 70 6.84 1.64 5.78
C GLY A 70 6.81 3.16 5.62
N ILE A 71 5.73 3.77 6.02
CA ILE A 71 5.56 5.22 6.04
C ILE A 71 6.00 5.72 7.42
N ALA A 72 7.03 6.55 7.50
CA ALA A 72 7.47 7.20 8.71
C ALA A 72 7.46 8.73 8.54
N LEU A 73 7.25 9.47 9.64
CA LEU A 73 7.51 10.91 9.66
C LEU A 73 9.02 11.16 9.71
N GLN A 74 9.49 12.23 9.07
CA GLN A 74 10.92 12.56 9.09
C GLN A 74 11.44 12.92 10.50
N GLU A 75 10.54 13.30 11.42
CA GLU A 75 10.91 13.82 12.74
C GLU A 75 11.33 12.74 13.72
N ASP A 76 10.70 11.53 13.67
CA ASP A 76 10.91 10.49 14.66
C ASP A 76 11.18 9.09 14.08
N ASP A 77 11.08 8.96 12.76
CA ASP A 77 11.29 7.70 12.02
C ASP A 77 10.42 6.50 12.50
N VAL A 78 9.30 6.79 13.16
CA VAL A 78 8.33 5.77 13.61
C VAL A 78 7.40 5.40 12.47
N ILE A 79 7.21 4.10 12.22
CA ILE A 79 6.29 3.60 11.21
C ILE A 79 4.84 3.85 11.64
N ILE A 80 4.09 4.56 10.81
CA ILE A 80 2.69 4.94 11.04
C ILE A 80 1.71 4.31 10.05
N GLY A 81 2.21 3.52 9.11
CA GLY A 81 1.45 2.86 8.08
C GLY A 81 2.36 2.25 7.03
N SER A 82 1.79 1.71 5.97
CA SER A 82 2.58 1.24 4.82
C SER A 82 1.93 1.59 3.48
N CYS A 83 2.76 1.64 2.43
CA CYS A 83 2.33 1.87 1.06
C CYS A 83 3.28 1.14 0.11
N GLY A 84 2.75 0.55 -0.96
CA GLY A 84 3.61 -0.16 -1.90
C GLY A 84 2.85 -0.92 -2.96
N PHE A 85 3.55 -1.80 -3.64
CA PHE A 85 3.03 -2.62 -4.71
C PHE A 85 2.91 -4.09 -4.31
N LEU A 86 1.83 -4.70 -4.77
CA LEU A 86 1.52 -6.12 -4.68
C LEU A 86 1.25 -6.67 -6.08
N ASN A 87 1.17 -7.98 -6.20
CA ASN A 87 0.75 -8.63 -7.44
C ASN A 87 1.49 -8.12 -8.69
N GLN A 88 2.78 -7.80 -8.52
CA GLN A 88 3.61 -7.29 -9.60
C GLN A 88 3.75 -8.36 -10.69
N ALA A 89 3.33 -8.01 -11.90
CA ALA A 89 3.43 -8.85 -13.09
C ALA A 89 4.41 -8.21 -14.07
N GLU A 90 5.69 -8.51 -13.94
CA GLU A 90 6.79 -7.93 -14.71
C GLU A 90 6.53 -7.99 -16.23
N ARG A 91 6.14 -9.17 -16.75
CA ARG A 91 5.82 -9.35 -18.16
C ARG A 91 4.75 -8.38 -18.68
N HIS A 92 3.82 -7.99 -17.81
CA HIS A 92 2.71 -7.11 -18.15
C HIS A 92 2.93 -5.68 -17.69
N GLN A 93 4.08 -5.38 -17.06
CA GLN A 93 4.43 -4.07 -16.52
C GLN A 93 3.30 -3.45 -15.69
N ARG A 94 2.68 -4.27 -14.82
CA ARG A 94 1.60 -3.83 -13.93
C ARG A 94 1.82 -4.31 -12.51
N ALA A 95 1.29 -3.54 -11.57
CA ALA A 95 1.27 -3.89 -10.16
C ALA A 95 0.03 -3.28 -9.50
N GLU A 96 -0.33 -3.78 -8.32
CA GLU A 96 -1.43 -3.29 -7.52
C GLU A 96 -0.90 -2.41 -6.38
N LEU A 97 -1.40 -1.18 -6.29
CA LEU A 97 -1.10 -0.25 -5.20
C LEU A 97 -1.96 -0.60 -3.99
N GLY A 98 -1.30 -0.83 -2.86
CA GLY A 98 -1.94 -0.96 -1.55
C GLY A 98 -1.38 0.07 -0.57
N PHE A 99 -2.22 0.55 0.34
CA PHE A 99 -1.83 1.46 1.41
C PHE A 99 -2.74 1.31 2.62
N GLU A 100 -2.18 1.46 3.79
CA GLU A 100 -2.88 1.61 5.06
C GLU A 100 -2.15 2.64 5.93
N LEU A 101 -2.89 3.27 6.82
CA LEU A 101 -2.38 4.31 7.70
C LEU A 101 -3.08 4.25 9.07
N SER A 102 -2.29 4.42 10.12
CA SER A 102 -2.79 4.56 11.49
C SER A 102 -3.89 5.63 11.55
N PRO A 103 -5.01 5.36 12.25
CA PRO A 103 -6.14 6.29 12.33
C PRO A 103 -5.75 7.69 12.83
N ALA A 104 -4.76 7.77 13.72
CA ALA A 104 -4.26 9.03 14.26
C ALA A 104 -3.68 9.98 13.20
N TYR A 105 -3.27 9.45 12.05
CA TYR A 105 -2.62 10.20 10.98
C TYR A 105 -3.49 10.33 9.72
N GLN A 106 -4.72 9.81 9.75
CA GLN A 106 -5.67 9.94 8.64
C GLN A 106 -6.20 11.38 8.52
N GLY A 107 -6.68 11.74 7.32
CA GLY A 107 -7.24 13.08 7.08
C GLY A 107 -6.22 14.22 6.94
N GLN A 108 -4.92 13.93 7.10
CA GLN A 108 -3.83 14.92 7.08
C GLN A 108 -3.05 14.97 5.75
N GLY A 109 -3.52 14.25 4.73
CA GLY A 109 -2.86 14.19 3.42
C GLY A 109 -1.66 13.24 3.33
N ILE A 110 -1.30 12.55 4.42
CA ILE A 110 -0.14 11.66 4.50
C ILE A 110 -0.26 10.49 3.50
N ALA A 111 -1.41 9.81 3.46
CA ALA A 111 -1.61 8.70 2.52
C ALA A 111 -1.48 9.16 1.05
N LYS A 112 -1.95 10.39 0.73
CA LYS A 112 -1.78 10.96 -0.61
C LYS A 112 -0.31 11.19 -0.94
N GLU A 113 0.43 11.81 -0.02
CA GLU A 113 1.85 12.12 -0.19
C GLU A 113 2.69 10.85 -0.37
N ALA A 114 2.47 9.85 0.47
CA ALA A 114 3.13 8.55 0.36
C ALA A 114 2.81 7.85 -0.97
N SER A 115 1.51 7.82 -1.35
CA SER A 115 1.08 7.18 -2.60
C SER A 115 1.66 7.86 -3.83
N LEU A 116 1.76 9.20 -3.85
CA LEU A 116 2.40 9.93 -4.96
C LEU A 116 3.86 9.49 -5.16
N ALA A 117 4.64 9.41 -4.08
CA ALA A 117 6.05 8.97 -4.13
C ALA A 117 6.17 7.51 -4.62
N VAL A 118 5.29 6.63 -4.15
CA VAL A 118 5.29 5.22 -4.58
C VAL A 118 4.88 5.07 -6.04
N ILE A 119 3.86 5.80 -6.50
CA ILE A 119 3.41 5.80 -7.91
C ILE A 119 4.54 6.28 -8.83
N GLU A 120 5.21 7.38 -8.48
CA GLU A 120 6.35 7.88 -9.23
C GLU A 120 7.45 6.83 -9.31
N TYR A 121 7.82 6.22 -8.18
CA TYR A 121 8.79 5.11 -8.14
C TYR A 121 8.36 3.94 -9.05
N GLY A 122 7.09 3.58 -9.04
CA GLY A 122 6.56 2.52 -9.91
C GLY A 122 6.74 2.82 -11.39
N PHE A 123 6.47 4.04 -11.82
CA PHE A 123 6.58 4.44 -13.22
C PHE A 123 8.03 4.71 -13.67
N THR A 124 8.89 5.22 -12.78
CA THR A 124 10.27 5.59 -13.13
C THR A 124 11.24 4.43 -12.94
N GLU A 125 11.23 3.79 -11.77
CA GLU A 125 12.23 2.79 -11.39
C GLU A 125 11.79 1.35 -11.73
N LEU A 126 10.51 1.01 -11.52
CA LEU A 126 9.99 -0.32 -11.84
C LEU A 126 9.49 -0.45 -13.29
N SER A 127 9.53 0.65 -14.06
CA SER A 127 9.06 0.68 -15.45
C SER A 127 7.63 0.15 -15.65
N LEU A 128 6.76 0.34 -14.65
CA LEU A 128 5.36 -0.05 -14.77
C LEU A 128 4.69 0.77 -15.88
N ASN A 129 3.76 0.16 -16.58
CA ASN A 129 2.87 0.83 -17.53
C ASN A 129 1.49 1.11 -16.92
N ARG A 130 1.11 0.28 -15.94
CA ARG A 130 -0.20 0.34 -15.31
C ARG A 130 -0.07 0.07 -13.81
N ILE A 131 -0.72 0.91 -13.00
CA ILE A 131 -0.89 0.68 -11.57
C ILE A 131 -2.39 0.51 -11.31
N GLU A 132 -2.74 -0.60 -10.67
CA GLU A 132 -4.11 -0.97 -10.30
C GLU A 132 -4.33 -0.71 -8.81
N ALA A 133 -5.59 -0.60 -8.40
CA ALA A 133 -5.99 -0.63 -6.99
C ALA A 133 -7.37 -1.27 -6.85
N LEU A 134 -7.52 -2.14 -5.87
CA LEU A 134 -8.76 -2.81 -5.53
C LEU A 134 -9.34 -2.21 -4.25
N VAL A 135 -10.61 -1.84 -4.27
CA VAL A 135 -11.24 -1.13 -3.16
C VAL A 135 -12.64 -1.66 -2.89
N LEU A 136 -12.91 -1.96 -1.63
CA LEU A 136 -14.27 -2.28 -1.18
C LEU A 136 -15.24 -1.13 -1.52
N PRO A 137 -16.46 -1.40 -2.03
CA PRO A 137 -17.45 -0.36 -2.32
C PRO A 137 -17.79 0.53 -1.12
N ALA A 138 -17.72 -0.02 0.09
CA ALA A 138 -17.94 0.72 1.33
C ALA A 138 -16.78 1.65 1.73
N ASN A 139 -15.57 1.44 1.19
CA ASN A 139 -14.39 2.25 1.50
C ASN A 139 -14.33 3.54 0.67
N THR A 140 -15.22 4.47 0.96
CA THR A 140 -15.32 5.75 0.22
C THR A 140 -14.09 6.64 0.41
N ALA A 141 -13.36 6.48 1.52
CA ALA A 141 -12.13 7.24 1.78
C ALA A 141 -11.03 6.88 0.77
N SER A 142 -10.77 5.57 0.58
CA SER A 142 -9.80 5.08 -0.42
C SER A 142 -10.23 5.44 -1.85
N GLN A 143 -11.51 5.33 -2.18
CA GLN A 143 -12.02 5.74 -3.50
C GLN A 143 -11.70 7.20 -3.79
N ARG A 144 -12.02 8.12 -2.87
CA ARG A 144 -11.71 9.54 -3.01
C ARG A 144 -10.21 9.82 -3.10
N LEU A 145 -9.40 9.05 -2.37
CA LEU A 145 -7.95 9.18 -2.45
C LEU A 145 -7.44 8.79 -3.83
N LEU A 146 -7.86 7.64 -4.35
CA LEU A 146 -7.47 7.17 -5.69
C LEU A 146 -7.90 8.14 -6.79
N GLU A 147 -9.12 8.67 -6.73
CA GLU A 147 -9.60 9.69 -7.68
C GLU A 147 -8.74 10.97 -7.63
N ARG A 148 -8.32 11.41 -6.45
CA ARG A 148 -7.40 12.56 -6.28
C ARG A 148 -5.97 12.27 -6.73
N LEU A 149 -5.59 11.02 -6.83
CA LEU A 149 -4.31 10.56 -7.38
C LEU A 149 -4.36 10.39 -8.91
N GLY A 150 -5.53 10.61 -9.53
CA GLY A 150 -5.72 10.47 -10.97
C GLY A 150 -6.15 9.08 -11.43
N PHE A 151 -6.44 8.15 -10.52
CA PHE A 151 -6.96 6.84 -10.90
C PHE A 151 -8.38 6.95 -11.45
N GLN A 152 -8.67 6.13 -12.46
CA GLN A 152 -9.99 5.96 -13.04
C GLN A 152 -10.62 4.67 -12.56
N ARG A 153 -11.90 4.71 -12.18
CA ARG A 153 -12.66 3.50 -11.85
C ARG A 153 -13.09 2.79 -13.13
N GLU A 154 -12.63 1.58 -13.33
CA GLU A 154 -12.90 0.79 -14.53
C GLU A 154 -14.14 -0.10 -14.40
N GLY A 155 -14.46 -0.55 -13.19
CA GLY A 155 -15.63 -1.40 -13.00
C GLY A 155 -15.77 -2.02 -11.62
N LEU A 156 -16.81 -2.84 -11.47
CA LEU A 156 -17.07 -3.65 -10.29
C LEU A 156 -16.74 -5.12 -10.59
N LEU A 157 -15.82 -5.67 -9.83
CA LEU A 157 -15.49 -7.09 -9.82
C LEU A 157 -16.36 -7.79 -8.79
N ARG A 158 -17.36 -8.54 -9.24
CA ARG A 158 -18.32 -9.20 -8.34
C ARG A 158 -17.71 -10.44 -7.71
N GLN A 159 -17.86 -10.58 -6.36
CA GLN A 159 -17.40 -11.73 -5.58
C GLN A 159 -15.92 -12.07 -5.87
N TYR A 160 -15.12 -11.05 -5.96
CA TYR A 160 -13.74 -11.14 -6.43
C TYR A 160 -12.79 -11.73 -5.41
N GLU A 161 -12.96 -11.36 -4.14
CA GLU A 161 -12.09 -11.79 -3.05
C GLU A 161 -12.92 -12.45 -1.95
N LYS A 162 -12.35 -13.48 -1.33
CA LYS A 162 -12.94 -14.12 -0.17
C LYS A 162 -12.24 -13.66 1.09
N THR A 163 -12.88 -12.77 1.84
CA THR A 163 -12.36 -12.28 3.11
C THR A 163 -13.30 -12.66 4.25
N ARG A 164 -12.73 -13.04 5.40
CA ARG A 164 -13.50 -13.36 6.61
C ARG A 164 -14.68 -14.33 6.38
N GLY A 165 -14.52 -15.27 5.44
CA GLY A 165 -15.53 -16.27 5.08
C GLY A 165 -16.64 -15.82 4.13
N GLN A 166 -16.63 -14.56 3.69
CA GLN A 166 -17.58 -13.99 2.73
C GLN A 166 -16.87 -13.62 1.42
N PHE A 167 -17.63 -13.59 0.33
CA PHE A 167 -17.13 -13.08 -0.94
C PHE A 167 -17.48 -11.59 -1.05
N ASP A 168 -16.45 -10.77 -1.27
CA ASP A 168 -16.59 -9.33 -1.41
C ASP A 168 -16.48 -8.90 -2.87
N ASP A 169 -17.32 -7.92 -3.23
CA ASP A 169 -17.19 -7.19 -4.48
C ASP A 169 -16.11 -6.12 -4.31
N LEU A 170 -15.29 -5.89 -5.34
CA LEU A 170 -14.27 -4.85 -5.34
C LEU A 170 -14.43 -3.93 -6.56
N TYR A 171 -14.22 -2.62 -6.35
CA TYR A 171 -14.00 -1.71 -7.47
C TYR A 171 -12.56 -1.83 -7.94
N MET A 172 -12.39 -1.98 -9.26
CA MET A 172 -11.11 -1.85 -9.93
C MET A 172 -10.87 -0.39 -10.31
N TYR A 173 -9.76 0.14 -9.83
CA TYR A 173 -9.22 1.43 -10.23
C TYR A 173 -7.88 1.23 -10.94
N SER A 174 -7.53 2.15 -11.84
CA SER A 174 -6.21 2.13 -12.49
C SER A 174 -5.74 3.52 -12.86
N ILE A 175 -4.42 3.65 -12.96
CA ILE A 175 -3.75 4.77 -13.60
C ILE A 175 -2.69 4.24 -14.55
N LEU A 176 -2.59 4.83 -15.73
CA LEU A 176 -1.60 4.47 -16.74
C LEU A 176 -0.41 5.42 -16.69
N ARG A 177 0.76 4.92 -17.08
CA ARG A 177 1.97 5.75 -17.17
C ARG A 177 1.75 7.00 -18.03
N GLY A 178 1.02 6.85 -19.16
CA GLY A 178 0.71 7.97 -20.05
C GLY A 178 -0.14 9.05 -19.37
N ASP A 179 -1.08 8.67 -18.51
CA ASP A 179 -1.94 9.61 -17.78
C ASP A 179 -1.12 10.37 -16.73
N TRP A 180 -0.23 9.66 -16.01
CA TRP A 180 0.61 10.24 -14.94
C TRP A 180 1.50 11.38 -15.41
N PHE A 181 2.16 11.24 -16.54
CA PHE A 181 3.07 12.26 -17.07
C PHE A 181 2.39 13.39 -17.86
N GLN A 182 1.05 13.40 -17.92
CA GLN A 182 0.25 14.49 -18.52
C GLN A 182 -0.40 15.41 -17.47
N ILE A 183 -0.32 15.05 -16.19
CA ILE A 183 -0.80 15.86 -15.06
C ILE A 183 0.31 16.83 -14.66
#